data_d5f6e6169ccd387dae8b1638165ccb50
#
_entry.id   d5f6e6169ccd387dae8b1638165ccb50
#
_cell.length_a   1.000
_cell.length_b   1.000
_cell.length_c   1.000
_cell.angle_alpha   90.00
_cell.angle_beta   90.00
_cell.angle_gamma   90.00
#
_symmetry.space_group_name_H-M   'P 1'
#
loop_
_entity.id
_entity.type
_entity.pdbx_description
1 polymer ?
#
loop_
_entity_poly.entity_id
_entity_poly.type
_entity_poly.pdbx_seq_one_letter_code
_entity_poly.pdbx_strand_id
1 'polypeptide(L)'
;MRCWSVAVAVAIELALRSMSLAADPRFPDWPCSQIKVPEISVAAVWAGPSIDDAGNAWEEDATIKDLVARLAARRTSLDDAQKAISDIITGTESERQKKAKLIFAGLFKTLNHERSEVMRGIERYARKQKEFSDQIRSTILQLRELQDRPDPDQSRIEELTTRVEWDTRIFEERRKTMNFVCEVPVLIEQRLFALARAIQQSLE
;
A
#
# COMPACT_ATOMS: atom_id res chain seq x y z
N MET A 1 52.71 -15.58 -13.83
CA MET A 1 51.96 -14.49 -13.17
C MET A 1 50.76 -13.98 -14.02
N ARG A 2 50.18 -14.80 -14.88
CA ARG A 2 49.04 -14.39 -15.75
C ARG A 2 47.68 -15.05 -15.43
N CYS A 3 47.65 -16.04 -14.53
CA CYS A 3 46.39 -16.75 -14.19
C CYS A 3 45.59 -16.10 -13.05
N TRP A 4 46.14 -15.15 -12.31
CA TRP A 4 45.43 -14.56 -11.17
C TRP A 4 44.52 -13.40 -11.56
N SER A 5 44.82 -12.74 -12.68
CA SER A 5 44.03 -11.58 -13.16
C SER A 5 42.66 -11.98 -13.77
N VAL A 6 42.54 -13.20 -14.29
CA VAL A 6 41.29 -13.70 -14.91
C VAL A 6 40.27 -14.14 -13.84
N ALA A 7 40.74 -14.71 -12.75
CA ALA A 7 39.88 -15.17 -11.65
C ALA A 7 39.20 -14.01 -10.89
N VAL A 8 39.86 -12.85 -10.77
CA VAL A 8 39.32 -11.66 -10.10
C VAL A 8 38.23 -10.98 -10.98
N ALA A 9 38.39 -10.95 -12.30
CA ALA A 9 37.41 -10.37 -13.23
C ALA A 9 36.09 -11.14 -13.23
N VAL A 10 36.12 -12.48 -13.19
CA VAL A 10 34.91 -13.33 -13.16
C VAL A 10 34.16 -13.21 -11.83
N ALA A 11 34.87 -13.00 -10.71
CA ALA A 11 34.23 -12.82 -9.40
C ALA A 11 33.48 -11.47 -9.29
N ILE A 12 33.92 -10.42 -9.97
CA ILE A 12 33.30 -9.10 -9.97
C ILE A 12 32.02 -9.09 -10.83
N GLU A 13 31.98 -9.83 -11.93
CA GLU A 13 30.77 -9.95 -12.77
C GLU A 13 29.62 -10.74 -12.10
N LEU A 14 29.94 -11.69 -11.21
CA LEU A 14 28.90 -12.42 -10.44
C LEU A 14 28.28 -11.58 -9.31
N ALA A 15 28.98 -10.58 -8.80
CA ALA A 15 28.49 -9.72 -7.71
C ALA A 15 27.53 -8.62 -8.18
N LEU A 16 27.48 -8.33 -9.48
CA LEU A 16 26.61 -7.31 -10.09
C LEU A 16 25.29 -7.84 -10.63
N ARG A 17 24.93 -9.07 -10.34
CA ARG A 17 23.53 -9.51 -10.46
C ARG A 17 22.74 -8.90 -9.29
N SER A 18 22.54 -7.59 -9.38
CA SER A 18 21.52 -6.89 -8.60
C SER A 18 20.26 -7.72 -8.70
N MET A 19 19.71 -8.17 -7.57
CA MET A 19 18.37 -8.74 -7.49
C MET A 19 17.42 -7.64 -8.00
N SER A 20 17.17 -7.62 -9.31
CA SER A 20 15.98 -6.98 -9.83
C SER A 20 14.83 -7.71 -9.14
N LEU A 21 14.19 -7.05 -8.18
CA LEU A 21 12.89 -7.48 -7.68
C LEU A 21 11.98 -7.44 -8.89
N ALA A 22 11.89 -8.59 -9.60
CA ALA A 22 10.99 -8.73 -10.71
C ALA A 22 9.59 -8.48 -10.19
N ALA A 23 8.86 -7.59 -10.84
CA ALA A 23 7.45 -7.35 -10.52
C ALA A 23 6.72 -8.70 -10.48
N ASP A 24 5.88 -8.91 -9.47
CA ASP A 24 5.11 -10.15 -9.34
C ASP A 24 4.18 -10.28 -10.57
N PRO A 25 4.33 -11.33 -11.41
CA PRO A 25 3.53 -11.49 -12.62
C PRO A 25 2.02 -11.57 -12.36
N ARG A 26 1.63 -11.94 -11.12
CA ARG A 26 0.22 -11.99 -10.70
C ARG A 26 -0.38 -10.59 -10.53
N PHE A 27 0.45 -9.59 -10.30
CA PHE A 27 0.05 -8.21 -10.04
C PHE A 27 0.89 -7.22 -10.88
N PRO A 28 0.74 -7.23 -12.22
CA PRO A 28 1.61 -6.47 -13.13
C PRO A 28 1.49 -4.94 -12.98
N ASP A 29 0.38 -4.49 -12.39
CA ASP A 29 0.11 -3.06 -12.14
C ASP A 29 0.50 -2.62 -10.72
N TRP A 30 1.07 -3.53 -9.90
CA TRP A 30 1.49 -3.20 -8.55
C TRP A 30 2.84 -2.48 -8.56
N PRO A 31 2.90 -1.18 -8.20
CA PRO A 31 4.12 -0.38 -8.36
C PRO A 31 5.01 -0.36 -7.13
N CYS A 32 4.52 -0.89 -5.98
CA CYS A 32 5.20 -0.79 -4.70
C CYS A 32 6.29 -1.87 -4.56
N SER A 33 7.35 -1.55 -3.81
CA SER A 33 8.46 -2.49 -3.56
C SER A 33 8.06 -3.67 -2.67
N GLN A 34 7.08 -3.48 -1.77
CA GLN A 34 6.56 -4.57 -0.94
C GLN A 34 5.68 -5.51 -1.77
N ILE A 35 5.77 -6.80 -1.45
CA ILE A 35 4.93 -7.83 -2.09
C ILE A 35 3.45 -7.51 -1.82
N LYS A 36 2.64 -7.56 -2.87
CA LYS A 36 1.19 -7.41 -2.73
C LYS A 36 0.59 -8.63 -2.06
N VAL A 37 0.01 -8.45 -0.88
CA VAL A 37 -0.84 -9.43 -0.20
C VAL A 37 -2.29 -8.96 -0.35
N PRO A 38 -3.11 -9.60 -1.19
CA PRO A 38 -4.47 -9.11 -1.49
C PRO A 38 -5.36 -8.97 -0.27
N GLU A 39 -5.32 -9.96 0.63
CA GLU A 39 -6.16 -10.04 1.82
C GLU A 39 -5.34 -10.45 3.04
N ILE A 40 -5.64 -9.83 4.19
CA ILE A 40 -5.10 -10.24 5.47
C ILE A 40 -6.00 -11.37 5.99
N SER A 41 -5.42 -12.50 6.42
CA SER A 41 -6.19 -13.54 7.09
C SER A 41 -6.43 -13.17 8.56
N VAL A 42 -7.58 -13.56 9.10
CA VAL A 42 -7.90 -13.39 10.53
C VAL A 42 -6.82 -14.03 11.40
N ALA A 43 -6.40 -15.25 11.05
CA ALA A 43 -5.38 -16.01 11.80
C ALA A 43 -4.01 -15.31 11.84
N ALA A 44 -3.70 -14.41 10.90
CA ALA A 44 -2.45 -13.66 10.91
C ALA A 44 -2.43 -12.54 11.97
N VAL A 45 -3.60 -12.05 12.38
CA VAL A 45 -3.73 -10.85 13.24
C VAL A 45 -4.46 -11.10 14.54
N TRP A 46 -5.12 -12.25 14.71
CA TRP A 46 -5.99 -12.55 15.82
C TRP A 46 -5.75 -13.95 16.40
N ALA A 47 -5.44 -14.00 17.70
CA ALA A 47 -5.28 -15.23 18.48
C ALA A 47 -6.38 -15.40 19.55
N GLY A 48 -7.37 -14.52 19.58
CA GLY A 48 -8.52 -14.59 20.51
C GLY A 48 -9.60 -15.59 20.05
N PRO A 49 -10.80 -15.53 20.67
CA PRO A 49 -11.93 -16.39 20.30
C PRO A 49 -12.30 -16.27 18.81
N SER A 50 -12.75 -17.38 18.16
CA SER A 50 -13.21 -17.34 16.78
C SER A 50 -14.26 -16.26 16.55
N ILE A 51 -14.15 -15.56 15.42
CA ILE A 51 -15.10 -14.51 14.98
C ILE A 51 -16.05 -14.99 13.88
N ASP A 52 -16.02 -16.28 13.52
CA ASP A 52 -16.81 -16.81 12.40
C ASP A 52 -18.32 -16.62 12.58
N ASP A 53 -18.79 -16.67 13.82
CA ASP A 53 -20.18 -16.43 14.22
C ASP A 53 -20.51 -14.94 14.45
N ALA A 54 -19.53 -14.06 14.49
CA ALA A 54 -19.76 -12.63 14.75
C ALA A 54 -20.41 -11.90 13.56
N GLY A 55 -20.07 -12.30 12.33
CA GLY A 55 -20.64 -11.74 11.10
C GLY A 55 -20.69 -10.21 11.12
N ASN A 56 -21.91 -9.65 11.01
CA ASN A 56 -22.17 -8.21 11.08
C ASN A 56 -22.83 -7.80 12.41
N ALA A 57 -22.91 -8.67 13.40
CA ALA A 57 -23.58 -8.37 14.68
C ALA A 57 -23.00 -7.14 15.41
N TRP A 58 -21.73 -6.79 15.15
CA TRP A 58 -21.13 -5.57 15.67
C TRP A 58 -21.79 -4.27 15.13
N GLU A 59 -22.47 -4.32 13.96
CA GLU A 59 -23.19 -3.18 13.38
C GLU A 59 -24.53 -2.93 14.08
N GLU A 60 -25.07 -3.94 14.77
CA GLU A 60 -26.35 -3.88 15.50
C GLU A 60 -26.18 -3.26 16.89
N ASP A 61 -24.99 -3.33 17.47
CA ASP A 61 -24.66 -2.67 18.74
C ASP A 61 -24.08 -1.28 18.48
N ALA A 62 -24.87 -0.24 18.74
CA ALA A 62 -24.47 1.15 18.49
C ALA A 62 -23.16 1.54 19.21
N THR A 63 -22.96 1.04 20.44
CA THR A 63 -21.75 1.33 21.23
C THR A 63 -20.51 0.70 20.59
N ILE A 64 -20.62 -0.56 20.16
CA ILE A 64 -19.52 -1.26 19.47
C ILE A 64 -19.25 -0.61 18.12
N LYS A 65 -20.28 -0.29 17.37
CA LYS A 65 -20.16 0.36 16.04
C LYS A 65 -19.42 1.70 16.14
N ASP A 66 -19.80 2.55 17.09
CA ASP A 66 -19.16 3.85 17.30
C ASP A 66 -17.71 3.68 17.77
N LEU A 67 -17.47 2.70 18.64
CA LEU A 67 -16.11 2.36 19.07
C LEU A 67 -15.26 1.93 17.89
N VAL A 68 -15.72 1.00 17.05
CA VAL A 68 -15.01 0.52 15.85
C VAL A 68 -14.66 1.69 14.93
N ALA A 69 -15.61 2.58 14.64
CA ALA A 69 -15.37 3.75 13.80
C ALA A 69 -14.28 4.67 14.39
N ARG A 70 -14.32 4.90 15.72
CA ARG A 70 -13.33 5.71 16.43
C ARG A 70 -11.95 5.03 16.43
N LEU A 71 -11.88 3.72 16.68
CA LEU A 71 -10.64 2.96 16.71
C LEU A 71 -10.00 2.83 15.32
N ALA A 72 -10.79 2.65 14.26
CA ALA A 72 -10.29 2.59 12.90
C ALA A 72 -9.68 3.93 12.45
N ALA A 73 -10.20 5.05 12.93
CA ALA A 73 -9.74 6.38 12.55
C ALA A 73 -8.29 6.63 12.97
N ARG A 74 -7.40 6.99 12.02
CA ARG A 74 -5.97 7.23 12.25
C ARG A 74 -5.67 8.38 13.24
N ARG A 75 -6.61 9.33 13.39
CA ARG A 75 -6.50 10.44 14.35
C ARG A 75 -6.58 10.01 15.81
N THR A 76 -7.14 8.83 16.11
CA THR A 76 -7.17 8.26 17.45
C THR A 76 -5.81 7.64 17.74
N SER A 77 -5.11 8.11 18.77
CA SER A 77 -3.83 7.54 19.20
C SER A 77 -4.01 6.09 19.66
N LEU A 78 -2.94 5.28 19.62
CA LEU A 78 -3.02 3.90 20.10
C LEU A 78 -3.27 3.84 21.61
N ASP A 79 -2.77 4.80 22.38
CA ASP A 79 -3.03 4.88 23.83
C ASP A 79 -4.50 5.18 24.14
N ASP A 80 -5.10 6.16 23.43
CA ASP A 80 -6.52 6.44 23.55
C ASP A 80 -7.39 5.26 23.08
N ALA A 81 -6.94 4.56 22.05
CA ALA A 81 -7.61 3.38 21.54
C ALA A 81 -7.59 2.24 22.57
N GLN A 82 -6.43 1.97 23.17
CA GLN A 82 -6.29 0.95 24.22
C GLN A 82 -7.17 1.25 25.42
N LYS A 83 -7.17 2.50 25.90
CA LYS A 83 -8.05 2.92 26.98
C LYS A 83 -9.52 2.72 26.63
N ALA A 84 -9.94 3.14 25.44
CA ALA A 84 -11.32 2.99 24.99
C ALA A 84 -11.76 1.52 24.88
N ILE A 85 -10.85 0.62 24.50
CA ILE A 85 -11.07 -0.82 24.46
C ILE A 85 -11.28 -1.34 25.89
N SER A 86 -10.37 -1.02 26.83
CA SER A 86 -10.45 -1.44 28.22
C SER A 86 -11.69 -0.95 28.91
N ASP A 87 -12.16 0.27 28.64
CA ASP A 87 -13.39 0.85 29.22
C ASP A 87 -14.65 0.07 28.79
N ILE A 88 -14.64 -0.55 27.62
CA ILE A 88 -15.79 -1.30 27.08
C ILE A 88 -15.72 -2.79 27.40
N ILE A 89 -14.51 -3.41 27.35
CA ILE A 89 -14.32 -4.84 27.63
C ILE A 89 -14.34 -5.08 29.14
N THR A 90 -15.54 -5.00 29.77
CA THR A 90 -15.80 -5.19 31.19
C THR A 90 -16.92 -6.20 31.42
N GLY A 91 -17.01 -6.73 32.64
CA GLY A 91 -18.04 -7.69 33.04
C GLY A 91 -17.49 -9.10 33.25
N THR A 92 -18.36 -10.09 33.18
CA THR A 92 -17.98 -11.51 33.28
C THR A 92 -17.08 -11.94 32.11
N GLU A 93 -16.36 -13.03 32.28
CA GLU A 93 -15.50 -13.60 31.24
C GLU A 93 -16.24 -13.77 29.88
N SER A 94 -17.47 -14.33 29.94
CA SER A 94 -18.30 -14.53 28.74
C SER A 94 -18.66 -13.19 28.04
N GLU A 95 -19.00 -12.17 28.83
CA GLU A 95 -19.34 -10.83 28.31
C GLU A 95 -18.11 -10.16 27.71
N ARG A 96 -16.96 -10.24 28.37
CA ARG A 96 -15.69 -9.72 27.84
C ARG A 96 -15.32 -10.37 26.49
N GLN A 97 -15.37 -11.71 26.42
CA GLN A 97 -15.10 -12.45 25.19
C GLN A 97 -16.07 -12.08 24.05
N LYS A 98 -17.38 -11.95 24.35
CA LYS A 98 -18.37 -11.51 23.36
C LYS A 98 -18.07 -10.11 22.83
N LYS A 99 -17.79 -9.15 23.70
CA LYS A 99 -17.43 -7.78 23.31
C LYS A 99 -16.15 -7.74 22.47
N ALA A 100 -15.11 -8.45 22.89
CA ALA A 100 -13.84 -8.55 22.18
C ALA A 100 -14.02 -9.10 20.75
N LYS A 101 -14.82 -10.17 20.58
CA LYS A 101 -15.16 -10.72 19.26
C LYS A 101 -15.84 -9.69 18.37
N LEU A 102 -16.85 -8.99 18.88
CA LEU A 102 -17.58 -8.01 18.09
C LEU A 102 -16.69 -6.81 17.70
N ILE A 103 -15.89 -6.28 18.63
CA ILE A 103 -14.96 -5.18 18.35
C ILE A 103 -13.93 -5.61 17.30
N PHE A 104 -13.30 -6.78 17.48
CA PHE A 104 -12.30 -7.24 16.52
C PHE A 104 -12.92 -7.55 15.16
N ALA A 105 -14.08 -8.20 15.07
CA ALA A 105 -14.76 -8.46 13.81
C ALA A 105 -15.04 -7.15 13.03
N GLY A 106 -15.54 -6.13 13.74
CA GLY A 106 -15.79 -4.83 13.15
C GLY A 106 -14.53 -4.13 12.67
N LEU A 107 -13.45 -4.14 13.46
CA LEU A 107 -12.16 -3.57 13.10
C LEU A 107 -11.54 -4.30 11.89
N PHE A 108 -11.55 -5.62 11.93
CA PHE A 108 -11.00 -6.43 10.84
C PHE A 108 -11.73 -6.12 9.52
N LYS A 109 -13.06 -6.14 9.52
CA LYS A 109 -13.87 -5.82 8.34
C LYS A 109 -13.59 -4.41 7.82
N THR A 110 -13.60 -3.42 8.72
CA THR A 110 -13.43 -2.00 8.36
C THR A 110 -12.04 -1.73 7.80
N LEU A 111 -10.98 -2.13 8.51
CA LEU A 111 -9.60 -1.83 8.12
C LEU A 111 -9.15 -2.67 6.93
N ASN A 112 -9.58 -3.93 6.81
CA ASN A 112 -9.27 -4.74 5.64
C ASN A 112 -9.97 -4.22 4.37
N HIS A 113 -11.19 -3.70 4.51
CA HIS A 113 -11.89 -3.01 3.42
C HIS A 113 -11.15 -1.73 3.01
N GLU A 114 -10.81 -0.84 3.96
CA GLU A 114 -10.04 0.38 3.70
C GLU A 114 -8.72 0.08 2.99
N ARG A 115 -7.98 -0.92 3.49
CA ARG A 115 -6.73 -1.38 2.89
C ARG A 115 -6.93 -1.81 1.43
N SER A 116 -7.95 -2.60 1.17
CA SER A 116 -8.27 -3.10 -0.18
C SER A 116 -8.64 -1.96 -1.14
N GLU A 117 -9.37 -0.96 -0.68
CA GLU A 117 -9.68 0.24 -1.46
C GLU A 117 -8.41 1.03 -1.81
N VAL A 118 -7.51 1.21 -0.84
CA VAL A 118 -6.21 1.88 -1.06
C VAL A 118 -5.40 1.12 -2.09
N MET A 119 -5.28 -0.20 -1.97
CA MET A 119 -4.51 -1.03 -2.91
C MET A 119 -5.07 -0.95 -4.34
N ARG A 120 -6.40 -1.00 -4.49
CA ARG A 120 -7.04 -0.78 -5.80
C ARG A 120 -6.77 0.63 -6.34
N GLY A 121 -6.74 1.63 -5.46
CA GLY A 121 -6.36 3.00 -5.79
C GLY A 121 -4.95 3.11 -6.34
N ILE A 122 -3.99 2.45 -5.69
CA ILE A 122 -2.59 2.39 -6.09
C ILE A 122 -2.46 1.79 -7.50
N GLU A 123 -3.10 0.66 -7.78
CA GLU A 123 -3.05 0.03 -9.10
C GLU A 123 -3.69 0.90 -10.19
N ARG A 124 -4.84 1.52 -9.90
CA ARG A 124 -5.44 2.46 -10.86
C ARG A 124 -4.52 3.63 -11.18
N TYR A 125 -3.85 4.14 -10.16
CA TYR A 125 -2.90 5.23 -10.34
C TYR A 125 -1.66 4.80 -11.12
N ALA A 126 -1.13 3.61 -10.84
CA ALA A 126 0.02 3.05 -11.56
C ALA A 126 -0.28 2.87 -13.06
N ARG A 127 -1.46 2.37 -13.42
CA ARG A 127 -1.88 2.29 -14.83
C ARG A 127 -1.89 3.66 -15.50
N LYS A 128 -2.47 4.68 -14.85
CA LYS A 128 -2.47 6.05 -15.38
C LYS A 128 -1.07 6.64 -15.52
N GLN A 129 -0.15 6.31 -14.61
CA GLN A 129 1.25 6.72 -14.73
C GLN A 129 1.94 6.03 -15.92
N LYS A 130 1.64 4.78 -16.18
CA LYS A 130 2.15 4.06 -17.36
C LYS A 130 1.63 4.71 -18.66
N GLU A 131 0.33 4.95 -18.76
CA GLU A 131 -0.28 5.64 -19.89
C GLU A 131 0.36 7.03 -20.12
N PHE A 132 0.60 7.77 -19.04
CA PHE A 132 1.25 9.08 -19.12
C PHE A 132 2.71 8.99 -19.58
N SER A 133 3.46 7.98 -19.13
CA SER A 133 4.80 7.68 -19.63
C SER A 133 4.81 7.38 -21.13
N ASP A 134 3.83 6.61 -21.61
CA ASP A 134 3.70 6.28 -23.03
C ASP A 134 3.35 7.53 -23.87
N GLN A 135 2.54 8.45 -23.34
CA GLN A 135 2.27 9.75 -23.99
C GLN A 135 3.55 10.61 -24.10
N ILE A 136 4.34 10.71 -23.03
CA ILE A 136 5.63 11.42 -23.07
C ILE A 136 6.54 10.82 -24.12
N ARG A 137 6.66 9.49 -24.17
CA ARG A 137 7.47 8.77 -25.17
C ARG A 137 7.00 9.07 -26.59
N SER A 138 5.69 9.06 -26.83
CA SER A 138 5.10 9.40 -28.14
C SER A 138 5.45 10.83 -28.55
N THR A 139 5.36 11.80 -27.61
CA THR A 139 5.71 13.20 -27.87
C THR A 139 7.21 13.36 -28.19
N ILE A 140 8.09 12.61 -27.50
CA ILE A 140 9.53 12.61 -27.78
C ILE A 140 9.81 12.06 -29.19
N LEU A 141 9.11 11.00 -29.61
CA LEU A 141 9.28 10.45 -30.97
C LEU A 141 8.83 11.46 -32.05
N GLN A 142 7.70 12.14 -31.84
CA GLN A 142 7.23 13.20 -32.72
C GLN A 142 8.23 14.38 -32.80
N LEU A 143 8.80 14.77 -31.66
CA LEU A 143 9.82 15.81 -31.60
C LEU A 143 11.06 15.44 -32.45
N ARG A 144 11.56 14.22 -32.31
CA ARG A 144 12.71 13.71 -33.09
C ARG A 144 12.41 13.71 -34.57
N GLU A 145 11.22 13.21 -34.95
CA GLU A 145 10.81 13.18 -36.37
C GLU A 145 10.77 14.59 -37.00
N LEU A 146 10.33 15.59 -36.21
CA LEU A 146 10.31 16.99 -36.68
C LEU A 146 11.72 17.58 -36.80
N GLN A 147 12.61 17.26 -35.84
CA GLN A 147 14.01 17.72 -35.85
C GLN A 147 14.82 17.13 -37.04
N ASP A 148 14.50 15.91 -37.49
CA ASP A 148 15.18 15.22 -38.56
C ASP A 148 14.73 15.68 -39.98
N ARG A 149 13.73 16.57 -40.10
CA ARG A 149 13.26 17.08 -41.38
C ARG A 149 14.27 18.07 -42.01
N PRO A 150 14.40 18.11 -43.35
CA PRO A 150 15.26 19.07 -44.02
C PRO A 150 14.91 20.53 -43.75
N ASP A 151 13.62 20.82 -43.54
CA ASP A 151 13.09 22.15 -43.20
C ASP A 151 12.22 22.02 -41.95
N PRO A 152 12.83 22.06 -40.74
CA PRO A 152 12.14 21.80 -39.48
C PRO A 152 11.35 23.03 -39.03
N ASP A 153 10.10 22.82 -38.62
CA ASP A 153 9.27 23.83 -37.99
C ASP A 153 9.78 24.12 -36.54
N GLN A 154 10.57 25.17 -36.40
CA GLN A 154 11.20 25.56 -35.15
C GLN A 154 10.16 25.90 -34.04
N SER A 155 9.05 26.54 -34.40
CA SER A 155 7.99 26.89 -33.46
C SER A 155 7.35 25.62 -32.89
N ARG A 156 7.11 24.62 -33.73
CA ARG A 156 6.54 23.34 -33.30
C ARG A 156 7.53 22.51 -32.46
N ILE A 157 8.82 22.57 -32.79
CA ILE A 157 9.89 21.95 -31.99
C ILE A 157 9.92 22.56 -30.59
N GLU A 158 9.90 23.88 -30.47
CA GLU A 158 9.92 24.58 -29.19
C GLU A 158 8.68 24.24 -28.33
N GLU A 159 7.49 24.24 -28.95
CA GLU A 159 6.23 23.83 -28.27
C GLU A 159 6.33 22.39 -27.71
N LEU A 160 6.75 21.44 -28.53
CA LEU A 160 6.85 20.05 -28.10
C LEU A 160 7.96 19.83 -27.06
N THR A 161 9.06 20.56 -27.16
CA THR A 161 10.16 20.51 -26.18
C THR A 161 9.65 20.98 -24.82
N THR A 162 9.00 22.14 -24.77
CA THR A 162 8.39 22.67 -23.55
C THR A 162 7.39 21.69 -22.95
N ARG A 163 6.55 21.08 -23.79
CA ARG A 163 5.57 20.07 -23.35
C ARG A 163 6.25 18.86 -22.72
N VAL A 164 7.28 18.27 -23.37
CA VAL A 164 8.03 17.14 -22.83
C VAL A 164 8.67 17.44 -21.50
N GLU A 165 9.25 18.64 -21.35
CA GLU A 165 9.86 19.09 -20.09
C GLU A 165 8.83 19.16 -18.95
N TRP A 166 7.66 19.77 -19.21
CA TRP A 166 6.57 19.85 -18.23
C TRP A 166 6.01 18.50 -17.85
N ASP A 167 5.68 17.69 -18.84
CA ASP A 167 5.11 16.35 -18.63
C ASP A 167 6.08 15.45 -17.86
N THR A 168 7.38 15.53 -18.18
CA THR A 168 8.43 14.78 -17.46
C THR A 168 8.51 15.22 -16.00
N ARG A 169 8.47 16.52 -15.72
CA ARG A 169 8.46 17.05 -14.35
C ARG A 169 7.24 16.54 -13.56
N ILE A 170 6.06 16.62 -14.15
CA ILE A 170 4.83 16.11 -13.54
C ILE A 170 4.93 14.60 -13.25
N PHE A 171 5.47 13.83 -14.21
CA PHE A 171 5.67 12.39 -14.06
C PHE A 171 6.59 12.08 -12.86
N GLU A 172 7.71 12.77 -12.74
CA GLU A 172 8.66 12.58 -11.63
C GLU A 172 8.06 12.96 -10.27
N GLU A 173 7.33 14.04 -10.16
CA GLU A 173 6.66 14.42 -8.91
C GLU A 173 5.60 13.39 -8.50
N ARG A 174 4.83 12.89 -9.45
CA ARG A 174 3.87 11.80 -9.21
C ARG A 174 4.54 10.52 -8.78
N ARG A 175 5.72 10.20 -9.35
CA ARG A 175 6.52 9.03 -8.97
C ARG A 175 7.00 9.12 -7.52
N LYS A 176 7.48 10.30 -7.09
CA LYS A 176 7.87 10.53 -5.70
C LYS A 176 6.71 10.35 -4.73
N THR A 177 5.54 10.89 -5.08
CA THR A 177 4.33 10.75 -4.26
C THR A 177 3.89 9.30 -4.10
N MET A 178 4.08 8.45 -5.13
CA MET A 178 3.71 7.05 -5.10
C MET A 178 4.40 6.29 -3.95
N ASN A 179 5.65 6.61 -3.63
CA ASN A 179 6.38 5.95 -2.54
C ASN A 179 5.64 6.11 -1.21
N PHE A 180 5.12 7.31 -0.91
CA PHE A 180 4.35 7.57 0.31
C PHE A 180 3.00 6.84 0.30
N VAL A 181 2.34 6.78 -0.86
CA VAL A 181 1.05 6.09 -0.98
C VAL A 181 1.23 4.58 -0.80
N CYS A 182 2.35 4.01 -1.24
CA CYS A 182 2.70 2.60 -1.05
C CYS A 182 2.86 2.21 0.43
N GLU A 183 3.14 3.14 1.34
CA GLU A 183 3.23 2.86 2.78
C GLU A 183 1.85 2.73 3.45
N VAL A 184 0.80 3.29 2.85
CA VAL A 184 -0.53 3.37 3.48
C VAL A 184 -1.12 2.00 3.81
N PRO A 185 -1.09 0.98 2.93
CA PRO A 185 -1.55 -0.37 3.28
C PRO A 185 -0.84 -0.96 4.50
N VAL A 186 0.48 -0.74 4.61
CA VAL A 186 1.29 -1.22 5.75
C VAL A 186 0.88 -0.51 7.05
N LEU A 187 0.63 0.79 7.00
CA LEU A 187 0.16 1.54 8.18
C LEU A 187 -1.22 1.06 8.65
N ILE A 188 -2.11 0.69 7.74
CA ILE A 188 -3.41 0.10 8.09
C ILE A 188 -3.23 -1.27 8.74
N GLU A 189 -2.35 -2.11 8.22
CA GLU A 189 -2.01 -3.42 8.78
C GLU A 189 -1.43 -3.27 10.20
N GLN A 190 -0.45 -2.41 10.38
CA GLN A 190 0.16 -2.14 11.68
C GLN A 190 -0.86 -1.66 12.71
N ARG A 191 -1.80 -0.80 12.30
CA ARG A 191 -2.89 -0.35 13.16
C ARG A 191 -3.80 -1.51 13.55
N LEU A 192 -4.22 -2.35 12.59
CA LEU A 192 -5.05 -3.52 12.88
C LEU A 192 -4.36 -4.47 13.86
N PHE A 193 -3.07 -4.74 13.67
CA PHE A 193 -2.27 -5.56 14.58
C PHE A 193 -2.20 -4.98 16.00
N ALA A 194 -1.96 -3.67 16.12
CA ALA A 194 -1.87 -3.01 17.41
C ALA A 194 -3.21 -3.06 18.16
N LEU A 195 -4.33 -2.80 17.46
CA LEU A 195 -5.68 -2.86 18.03
C LEU A 195 -6.08 -4.29 18.41
N ALA A 196 -5.78 -5.29 17.57
CA ALA A 196 -6.02 -6.69 17.89
C ALA A 196 -5.30 -7.11 19.18
N ARG A 197 -4.03 -6.70 19.32
CA ARG A 197 -3.25 -6.95 20.54
C ARG A 197 -3.84 -6.27 21.77
N ALA A 198 -4.26 -5.01 21.65
CA ALA A 198 -4.91 -4.28 22.75
C ALA A 198 -6.20 -4.96 23.23
N ILE A 199 -7.01 -5.50 22.30
CA ILE A 199 -8.21 -6.28 22.61
C ILE A 199 -7.85 -7.58 23.36
N GLN A 200 -6.83 -8.30 22.89
CA GLN A 200 -6.37 -9.54 23.54
C GLN A 200 -5.88 -9.30 24.95
N GLN A 201 -5.09 -8.24 25.17
CA GLN A 201 -4.61 -7.84 26.51
C GLN A 201 -5.75 -7.48 27.47
N SER A 202 -6.89 -7.01 26.96
CA SER A 202 -8.06 -6.71 27.78
C SER A 202 -8.87 -7.97 28.20
N LEU A 203 -8.50 -9.15 27.67
CA LEU A 203 -9.07 -10.43 28.06
C LEU A 203 -8.28 -11.15 29.17
N GLU A 204 -7.00 -10.79 29.34
CA GLU A 204 -6.14 -11.28 30.42
C GLU A 204 -6.54 -10.64 31.76
#